data_97784ba3d1bfffaef4359ac62862a1a0
#
_entry.id   97784ba3d1bfffaef4359ac62862a1a0
#
_cell.length_a   1.000
_cell.length_b   1.000
_cell.length_c   1.000
_cell.angle_alpha   90.00
_cell.angle_beta   90.00
_cell.angle_gamma   90.00
#
_symmetry.space_group_name_H-M   'P 1'
#
loop_
_entity.id
_entity.type
_entity.pdbx_description
1 polymer ?
#
loop_
_entity_poly.entity_id
_entity_poly.type
_entity_poly.pdbx_seq_one_letter_code
_entity_poly.pdbx_strand_id
1 'polypeptide(L)'
;YLKKHDHVMAQKFIPQLKFGDKRIFIIGGVIKGAIRRIPMKGSIVSNIGQGGKAVKTSLTKNELRIAKIVASDLKKNKIIFAGIDLISNYLTGDINITSPTGLKNFKDLTGINLAIDFWNYLEKN
;
A
#
# COMPACT_ATOMS: atom_id res chain seq x y z
N TYR A 1 -19.56 -17.91 13.30
CA TYR A 1 -19.31 -17.19 12.03
C TYR A 1 -19.27 -18.14 10.83
N LEU A 2 -18.52 -19.23 10.90
CA LEU A 2 -18.39 -20.24 9.83
C LEU A 2 -19.73 -20.90 9.45
N LYS A 3 -20.69 -20.96 10.36
CA LYS A 3 -22.04 -21.47 10.08
C LYS A 3 -22.85 -20.58 9.13
N LYS A 4 -22.46 -19.32 8.95
CA LYS A 4 -23.11 -18.34 8.06
C LYS A 4 -22.36 -18.12 6.74
N HIS A 5 -21.11 -18.56 6.66
CA HIS A 5 -20.22 -18.28 5.53
C HIS A 5 -19.46 -19.54 5.16
N ASP A 6 -19.52 -19.93 3.90
CA ASP A 6 -18.86 -21.13 3.41
C ASP A 6 -17.33 -21.02 3.47
N HIS A 7 -16.80 -19.81 3.36
CA HIS A 7 -15.36 -19.55 3.34
C HIS A 7 -14.99 -18.32 4.18
N VAL A 8 -13.90 -18.42 4.93
CA VAL A 8 -13.29 -17.31 5.66
C VAL A 8 -11.78 -17.32 5.46
N MET A 9 -11.22 -16.13 5.31
CA MET A 9 -9.77 -15.96 5.31
C MET A 9 -9.29 -15.78 6.74
N ALA A 10 -8.30 -16.58 7.14
CA ALA A 10 -7.64 -16.46 8.43
C ALA A 10 -6.18 -16.11 8.23
N GLN A 11 -5.71 -15.06 8.89
CA GLN A 11 -4.33 -14.60 8.84
C GLN A 11 -3.76 -14.47 10.25
N LYS A 12 -2.46 -14.70 10.39
CA LYS A 12 -1.77 -14.48 11.66
C LYS A 12 -1.83 -12.99 12.02
N PHE A 13 -2.28 -12.69 13.23
CA PHE A 13 -2.30 -11.32 13.72
C PHE A 13 -0.86 -10.79 13.90
N ILE A 14 -0.62 -9.58 13.40
CA ILE A 14 0.66 -8.89 13.52
C ILE A 14 0.49 -7.74 14.53
N PRO A 15 1.07 -7.83 15.74
CA PRO A 15 0.89 -6.81 16.78
C PRO A 15 1.34 -5.40 16.38
N GLN A 16 2.28 -5.30 15.43
CA GLN A 16 2.80 -4.05 14.91
C GLN A 16 1.75 -3.23 14.13
N LEU A 17 0.62 -3.84 13.76
CA LEU A 17 -0.50 -3.15 13.10
C LEU A 17 -1.01 -1.95 13.91
N LYS A 18 -0.90 -1.98 15.23
CA LYS A 18 -1.25 -0.83 16.09
C LYS A 18 -0.48 0.46 15.75
N PHE A 19 0.69 0.35 15.15
CA PHE A 19 1.48 1.48 14.67
C PHE A 19 1.16 1.87 13.23
N GLY A 20 0.20 1.19 12.61
CA GLY A 20 -0.21 1.37 11.24
C GLY A 20 0.58 0.53 10.25
N ASP A 21 0.17 0.64 9.00
CA ASP A 21 0.83 0.05 7.85
C ASP A 21 1.43 1.12 6.95
N LYS A 22 2.29 0.70 6.01
CA LYS A 22 2.80 1.58 4.96
C LYS A 22 2.20 1.15 3.63
N ARG A 23 1.44 2.07 3.00
CA ARG A 23 1.01 1.96 1.61
C ARG A 23 2.11 2.48 0.71
N ILE A 24 2.66 1.59 -0.12
CA ILE A 24 3.70 1.91 -1.10
C ILE A 24 3.08 1.98 -2.48
N PHE A 25 3.34 3.05 -3.23
CA PHE A 25 2.86 3.24 -4.59
C PHE A 25 3.91 2.81 -5.61
N ILE A 26 3.48 1.97 -6.55
CA ILE A 26 4.31 1.43 -7.64
C ILE A 26 3.65 1.78 -8.97
N ILE A 27 4.42 2.42 -9.87
CA ILE A 27 3.97 2.78 -11.22
C ILE A 27 5.03 2.30 -12.21
N GLY A 28 4.62 1.49 -13.20
CA GLY A 28 5.53 0.95 -14.21
C GLY A 28 6.67 0.10 -13.66
N GLY A 29 6.45 -0.56 -12.51
CA GLY A 29 7.48 -1.33 -11.81
C GLY A 29 8.49 -0.48 -11.02
N VAL A 30 8.21 0.83 -10.84
CA VAL A 30 9.05 1.76 -10.08
C VAL A 30 8.35 2.17 -8.79
N ILE A 31 9.05 2.11 -7.66
CA ILE A 31 8.56 2.58 -6.38
C ILE A 31 8.56 4.11 -6.39
N LYS A 32 7.38 4.72 -6.25
CA LYS A 32 7.20 6.18 -6.34
C LYS A 32 7.17 6.87 -4.98
N GLY A 33 6.81 6.15 -3.94
CA GLY A 33 6.76 6.68 -2.58
C GLY A 33 5.84 5.87 -1.69
N ALA A 34 5.68 6.34 -0.46
CA ALA A 34 4.85 5.68 0.53
C ALA A 34 4.19 6.68 1.49
N ILE A 35 3.07 6.27 2.06
CA ILE A 35 2.44 6.91 3.21
C ILE A 35 2.29 5.87 4.33
N ARG A 36 2.35 6.31 5.58
CA ARG A 36 1.94 5.47 6.72
C ARG A 36 0.49 5.76 7.03
N ARG A 37 -0.31 4.71 7.18
CA ARG A 37 -1.71 4.80 7.59
C ARG A 37 -1.80 4.33 9.04
N ILE A 38 -2.22 5.21 9.92
CA ILE A 38 -2.33 4.93 11.36
C ILE A 38 -3.81 4.68 11.66
N PRO A 39 -4.20 3.53 12.25
CA PRO A 39 -5.57 3.25 12.61
C PRO A 39 -6.06 4.22 13.68
N MET A 40 -7.38 4.41 13.76
CA MET A 40 -7.98 5.10 14.90
C MET A 40 -7.68 4.35 16.20
N LYS A 41 -7.59 5.08 17.31
CA LYS A 41 -7.38 4.50 18.65
C LYS A 41 -8.48 3.45 18.93
N GLY A 42 -8.05 2.23 19.24
CA GLY A 42 -8.94 1.10 19.46
C GLY A 42 -9.39 0.33 18.22
N SER A 43 -8.99 0.75 17.02
CA SER A 43 -9.25 0.02 15.78
C SER A 43 -8.00 -0.74 15.32
N ILE A 44 -8.23 -1.90 14.70
CA ILE A 44 -7.17 -2.66 13.99
C ILE A 44 -7.14 -2.37 12.49
N VAL A 45 -8.07 -1.52 11.99
CA VAL A 45 -8.19 -1.19 10.58
C VAL A 45 -7.50 0.15 10.32
N SER A 46 -6.47 0.15 9.48
CA SER A 46 -5.71 1.35 9.10
C SER A 46 -6.27 2.08 7.87
N ASN A 47 -7.44 1.63 7.35
CA ASN A 47 -8.05 2.26 6.19
C ASN A 47 -8.44 3.72 6.48
N ILE A 48 -7.91 4.64 5.66
CA ILE A 48 -8.17 6.08 5.79
C ILE A 48 -9.66 6.40 5.65
N GLY A 49 -10.38 5.69 4.77
CA GLY A 49 -11.82 5.83 4.61
C GLY A 49 -12.66 5.46 5.84
N GLN A 50 -12.06 4.78 6.82
CA GLN A 50 -12.67 4.41 8.10
C GLN A 50 -12.09 5.20 9.29
N GLY A 51 -11.56 6.40 9.03
CA GLY A 51 -11.06 7.29 10.07
C GLY A 51 -9.57 7.16 10.40
N GLY A 52 -8.84 6.32 9.70
CA GLY A 52 -7.38 6.25 9.82
C GLY A 52 -6.70 7.54 9.36
N LYS A 53 -5.53 7.85 9.90
CA LYS A 53 -4.75 9.04 9.57
C LYS A 53 -3.57 8.69 8.67
N ALA A 54 -3.41 9.41 7.55
CA ALA A 54 -2.21 9.33 6.75
C ALA A 54 -1.12 10.26 7.28
N VAL A 55 0.11 9.77 7.36
CA VAL A 55 1.27 10.57 7.74
C VAL A 55 2.45 10.30 6.81
N LYS A 56 3.36 11.27 6.72
CA LYS A 56 4.60 11.15 5.95
C LYS A 56 5.47 10.02 6.49
N THR A 57 6.11 9.28 5.61
CA THR A 57 6.99 8.17 6.00
C THR A 57 8.10 7.97 4.97
N SER A 58 9.15 7.26 5.40
CA SER A 58 10.19 6.72 4.53
C SER A 58 10.24 5.21 4.65
N LEU A 59 10.83 4.54 3.68
CA LEU A 59 11.02 3.09 3.70
C LEU A 59 12.36 2.73 4.32
N THR A 60 12.37 1.72 5.17
CA THR A 60 13.61 1.09 5.64
C THR A 60 14.27 0.31 4.50
N LYS A 61 15.55 -0.05 4.66
CA LYS A 61 16.27 -0.87 3.66
C LYS A 61 15.55 -2.18 3.38
N ASN A 62 15.00 -2.82 4.40
CA ASN A 62 14.30 -4.10 4.25
C ASN A 62 12.92 -3.93 3.59
N GLU A 63 12.16 -2.91 3.96
CA GLU A 63 10.90 -2.57 3.29
C GLU A 63 11.11 -2.24 1.81
N LEU A 64 12.17 -1.49 1.50
CA LEU A 64 12.55 -1.18 0.12
C LEU A 64 12.93 -2.45 -0.66
N ARG A 65 13.65 -3.39 -0.04
CA ARG A 65 13.99 -4.68 -0.65
C ARG A 65 12.74 -5.49 -1.00
N ILE A 66 11.79 -5.60 -0.07
CA ILE A 66 10.51 -6.29 -0.29
C ILE A 66 9.73 -5.61 -1.43
N ALA A 67 9.61 -4.29 -1.37
CA ALA A 67 8.89 -3.54 -2.39
C ALA A 67 9.51 -3.68 -3.79
N LYS A 68 10.83 -3.76 -3.91
CA LYS A 68 11.53 -3.99 -5.19
C LYS A 68 11.22 -5.37 -5.78
N ILE A 69 11.15 -6.41 -4.95
CA ILE A 69 10.79 -7.76 -5.41
C ILE A 69 9.38 -7.73 -6.00
N VAL A 70 8.42 -7.19 -5.27
CA VAL A 70 7.03 -7.07 -5.74
C VAL A 70 6.94 -6.21 -7.00
N ALA A 71 7.62 -5.06 -7.03
CA ALA A 71 7.64 -4.16 -8.20
C ALA A 71 8.18 -4.86 -9.46
N SER A 72 9.21 -5.71 -9.32
CA SER A 72 9.74 -6.52 -10.41
C SER A 72 8.69 -7.50 -10.95
N ASP A 73 7.98 -8.18 -10.07
CA ASP A 73 6.94 -9.14 -10.48
C ASP A 73 5.72 -8.46 -11.10
N LEU A 74 5.30 -7.31 -10.57
CA LEU A 74 4.24 -6.49 -11.17
C LEU A 74 4.62 -6.06 -12.59
N LYS A 75 5.88 -5.63 -12.80
CA LYS A 75 6.38 -5.25 -14.12
C LYS A 75 6.37 -6.42 -15.11
N LYS A 76 6.83 -7.61 -14.69
CA LYS A 76 6.80 -8.83 -15.52
C LYS A 76 5.37 -9.17 -15.95
N ASN A 77 4.39 -8.97 -15.07
CA ASN A 77 2.98 -9.22 -15.32
C ASN A 77 2.26 -8.04 -15.99
N LYS A 78 2.99 -7.02 -16.44
CA LYS A 78 2.46 -5.82 -17.12
C LYS A 78 1.43 -5.04 -16.29
N ILE A 79 1.54 -5.11 -14.97
CA ILE A 79 0.70 -4.35 -14.04
C ILE A 79 1.34 -2.97 -13.86
N ILE A 80 0.66 -1.95 -14.36
CA ILE A 80 1.20 -0.58 -14.43
C ILE A 80 1.12 0.12 -13.09
N PHE A 81 -0.01 0.00 -12.38
CA PHE A 81 -0.23 0.70 -11.13
C PHE A 81 -0.65 -0.25 -10.02
N ALA A 82 0.03 -0.18 -8.89
CA ALA A 82 -0.29 -0.96 -7.71
C ALA A 82 -0.01 -0.20 -6.40
N GLY A 83 -0.78 -0.54 -5.37
CA GLY A 83 -0.50 -0.18 -3.99
C GLY A 83 -0.23 -1.44 -3.17
N ILE A 84 0.92 -1.52 -2.51
CA ILE A 84 1.24 -2.64 -1.62
C ILE A 84 1.29 -2.18 -0.18
N ASP A 85 0.84 -3.04 0.72
CA ASP A 85 0.75 -2.74 2.14
C ASP A 85 1.76 -3.55 2.94
N LEU A 86 2.60 -2.85 3.70
CA LEU A 86 3.58 -3.45 4.60
C LEU A 86 3.29 -3.06 6.05
N ILE A 87 3.31 -4.07 6.93
CA ILE A 87 3.38 -3.86 8.38
C ILE A 87 4.77 -4.27 8.84
N SER A 88 5.61 -3.29 9.22
CA SER A 88 7.01 -3.54 9.54
C SER A 88 7.70 -4.26 8.36
N ASN A 89 8.24 -5.46 8.58
CA ASN A 89 8.91 -6.25 7.55
C ASN A 89 7.99 -7.28 6.87
N TYR A 90 6.68 -7.18 7.10
CA TYR A 90 5.71 -8.15 6.56
C TYR A 90 4.90 -7.53 5.42
N LEU A 91 4.84 -8.24 4.30
CA LEU A 91 3.83 -8.00 3.29
C LEU A 91 2.50 -8.55 3.82
N THR A 92 1.51 -7.69 3.97
CA THR A 92 0.25 -8.05 4.64
C THR A 92 -0.74 -8.80 3.77
N GLY A 93 -0.34 -9.15 2.55
CA GLY A 93 -1.17 -9.86 1.60
C GLY A 93 -2.08 -8.96 0.77
N ASP A 94 -2.08 -7.66 1.01
CA ASP A 94 -2.80 -6.71 0.17
C ASP A 94 -1.86 -6.11 -0.89
N ILE A 95 -1.94 -6.69 -2.08
CA ILE A 95 -1.35 -6.12 -3.30
C ILE A 95 -2.53 -5.63 -4.14
N ASN A 96 -2.91 -4.37 -3.96
CA ASN A 96 -4.03 -3.80 -4.69
C ASN A 96 -3.59 -3.36 -6.09
N ILE A 97 -4.08 -4.09 -7.09
CA ILE A 97 -3.78 -3.86 -8.51
C ILE A 97 -4.99 -3.33 -9.30
N THR A 98 -6.10 -3.13 -8.64
CA THR A 98 -7.35 -2.67 -9.29
C THR A 98 -7.62 -1.20 -9.06
N SER A 99 -7.66 -0.76 -7.81
CA SER A 99 -7.97 0.62 -7.44
C SER A 99 -7.21 1.06 -6.19
N PRO A 100 -5.87 1.17 -6.23
CA PRO A 100 -5.11 1.61 -5.07
C PRO A 100 -5.51 3.03 -4.67
N THR A 101 -5.92 3.20 -3.43
CA THR A 101 -6.29 4.49 -2.85
C THR A 101 -5.12 5.15 -2.13
N GLY A 102 -5.23 6.46 -1.86
CA GLY A 102 -4.25 7.21 -1.07
C GLY A 102 -3.39 8.19 -1.87
N LEU A 103 -3.54 8.29 -3.20
CA LEU A 103 -2.79 9.24 -4.02
C LEU A 103 -3.02 10.69 -3.59
N LYS A 104 -4.26 11.04 -3.24
CA LYS A 104 -4.57 12.38 -2.71
C LYS A 104 -3.81 12.64 -1.42
N ASN A 105 -3.83 11.69 -0.49
CA ASN A 105 -3.11 11.82 0.78
C ASN A 105 -1.59 11.94 0.57
N PHE A 106 -1.03 11.20 -0.37
CA PHE A 106 0.38 11.32 -0.73
C PHE A 106 0.70 12.70 -1.27
N LYS A 107 -0.12 13.24 -2.17
CA LYS A 107 0.03 14.59 -2.71
C LYS A 107 -0.07 15.65 -1.60
N ASP A 108 -1.06 15.54 -0.72
CA ASP A 108 -1.27 16.50 0.38
C ASP A 108 -0.08 16.51 1.35
N LEU A 109 0.56 15.35 1.57
CA LEU A 109 1.70 15.20 2.49
C LEU A 109 3.05 15.55 1.86
N THR A 110 3.23 15.36 0.56
CA THR A 110 4.54 15.47 -0.11
C THR A 110 4.61 16.59 -1.15
N GLY A 111 3.47 17.08 -1.64
CA GLY A 111 3.37 17.98 -2.78
C GLY A 111 3.49 17.28 -4.14
N ILE A 112 3.79 15.97 -4.17
CA ILE A 112 4.01 15.20 -5.41
C ILE A 112 2.69 14.57 -5.87
N ASN A 113 2.30 14.82 -7.12
CA ASN A 113 1.10 14.25 -7.72
C ASN A 113 1.43 13.01 -8.57
N LEU A 114 1.33 11.84 -7.97
CA LEU A 114 1.62 10.56 -8.66
C LEU A 114 0.62 10.22 -9.78
N ALA A 115 -0.54 10.86 -9.84
CA ALA A 115 -1.45 10.70 -10.97
C ALA A 115 -0.82 11.22 -12.27
N ILE A 116 -0.02 12.28 -12.21
CA ILE A 116 0.74 12.79 -13.35
C ILE A 116 1.77 11.75 -13.82
N ASP A 117 2.49 11.13 -12.89
CA ASP A 117 3.46 10.09 -13.20
C ASP A 117 2.79 8.88 -13.89
N PHE A 118 1.60 8.52 -13.44
CA PHE A 118 0.81 7.43 -14.05
C PHE A 118 0.42 7.76 -15.49
N TRP A 119 -0.13 8.94 -15.74
CA TRP A 119 -0.52 9.37 -17.08
C TRP A 119 0.69 9.50 -18.01
N ASN A 120 1.78 10.12 -17.55
CA ASN A 120 3.03 10.20 -18.31
C ASN A 120 3.60 8.84 -18.69
N TYR A 121 3.43 7.83 -17.81
CA TYR A 121 3.84 6.47 -18.12
C TYR A 121 2.99 5.85 -19.23
N LEU A 122 1.67 6.05 -19.19
CA LEU A 122 0.76 5.53 -20.21
C LEU A 122 1.00 6.17 -21.58
N GLU A 123 1.25 7.48 -21.64
CA GLU A 123 1.50 8.20 -22.88
C GLU A 123 2.81 7.82 -23.57
N LYS A 124 3.80 7.35 -22.82
CA LYS A 124 5.11 6.97 -23.33
C LYS A 124 5.22 5.49 -23.72
N ASN A 125 4.27 4.69 -23.35
CA ASN A 125 4.26 3.25 -23.56
C ASN A 125 2.93 2.78 -24.18
#